data_9855e0cd74f83866914760b46c2d4d46
#
_entry.id   9855e0cd74f83866914760b46c2d4d46
#
_cell.length_a   1.000
_cell.length_b   1.000
_cell.length_c   1.000
_cell.angle_alpha   90.00
_cell.angle_beta   90.00
_cell.angle_gamma   90.00
#
_symmetry.space_group_name_H-M   'P 1'
#
loop_
_entity.id
_entity.type
_entity.pdbx_description
1 polymer ?
#
loop_
_entity_poly.entity_id
_entity_poly.type
_entity_poly.pdbx_seq_one_letter_code
_entity_poly.pdbx_strand_id
1 'polypeptide(L)'
;MNMPLGATCPPDSAAVDGPAGADGPGSAGGTDRARDETGDGADSGTDGRVDGTAQEPSGPHLDNGGTDDRIVGSAEWDLLTDGIQWNAETYLLLGCDPGHGPLSLDRLPDRLPEADRPVLRRMMTDALVHGRPAAGTLRIRRTDGRHNSVECAGEPVLGADGTVTSLRMLLRPAPPA
;
A
#
# COMPACT_ATOMS: atom_id res chain seq x y z
N MET A 1 -17.60 -32.20 -43.23
CA MET A 1 -17.44 -33.49 -42.57
C MET A 1 -17.01 -33.21 -41.14
N ASN A 2 -17.95 -33.33 -40.29
CA ASN A 2 -18.01 -33.93 -38.97
C ASN A 2 -17.17 -33.35 -37.84
N MET A 3 -17.89 -32.73 -36.96
CA MET A 3 -17.69 -32.69 -35.50
C MET A 3 -17.72 -34.09 -34.87
N PRO A 4 -17.17 -34.31 -33.68
CA PRO A 4 -18.00 -34.20 -32.48
C PRO A 4 -17.28 -33.51 -31.33
N LEU A 5 -17.93 -32.64 -30.57
CA LEU A 5 -18.80 -32.85 -29.38
C LEU A 5 -18.23 -33.78 -28.30
N GLY A 6 -18.02 -33.18 -27.14
CA GLY A 6 -18.33 -33.83 -25.89
C GLY A 6 -17.21 -34.05 -24.92
N ALA A 7 -17.24 -33.29 -23.83
CA ALA A 7 -16.93 -33.78 -22.48
C ALA A 7 -17.28 -32.65 -21.51
N THR A 8 -18.43 -32.63 -21.03
CA THR A 8 -18.95 -33.09 -19.76
C THR A 8 -18.06 -32.72 -18.56
N CYS A 9 -18.51 -31.69 -17.82
CA CYS A 9 -18.17 -31.47 -16.43
C CYS A 9 -18.64 -32.66 -15.59
N PRO A 10 -17.88 -33.10 -14.59
CA PRO A 10 -18.47 -33.75 -13.46
C PRO A 10 -18.85 -32.74 -12.39
N PRO A 11 -19.98 -32.94 -11.77
CA PRO A 11 -20.37 -32.20 -10.59
C PRO A 11 -19.89 -32.90 -9.32
N ASP A 12 -19.82 -32.04 -8.30
CA ASP A 12 -20.36 -32.38 -6.99
C ASP A 12 -19.54 -33.07 -5.94
N SER A 13 -19.73 -32.48 -4.83
CA SER A 13 -19.90 -33.04 -3.49
C SER A 13 -18.69 -33.51 -2.72
N ALA A 14 -18.44 -32.75 -1.67
CA ALA A 14 -18.70 -33.29 -0.34
C ALA A 14 -18.62 -32.20 0.72
N ALA A 15 -19.76 -31.90 1.25
CA ALA A 15 -19.91 -31.36 2.60
C ALA A 15 -19.33 -32.42 3.57
N VAL A 16 -18.47 -31.99 4.46
CA VAL A 16 -18.14 -32.73 5.65
C VAL A 16 -18.41 -31.85 6.85
N ASP A 17 -19.46 -32.23 7.46
CA ASP A 17 -19.97 -31.87 8.77
C ASP A 17 -18.95 -32.10 9.88
N GLY A 18 -18.84 -31.21 10.78
CA GLY A 18 -18.53 -31.15 12.07
C GLY A 18 -17.64 -31.74 12.95
N PRO A 19 -17.41 -31.77 14.21
CA PRO A 19 -18.35 -31.37 15.24
C PRO A 19 -17.79 -30.32 16.24
N ALA A 20 -18.70 -29.77 16.97
CA ALA A 20 -18.53 -28.96 18.17
C ALA A 20 -17.87 -29.78 19.33
N GLY A 21 -17.18 -29.03 20.17
CA GLY A 21 -16.70 -29.46 21.47
C GLY A 21 -15.66 -28.49 21.98
N ALA A 22 -15.76 -27.85 23.02
CA ALA A 22 -16.36 -27.87 24.30
C ALA A 22 -15.50 -26.95 25.18
N ASP A 23 -16.17 -26.12 25.91
CA ASP A 23 -15.92 -25.60 27.26
C ASP A 23 -14.54 -25.72 27.90
N GLY A 24 -14.11 -24.59 28.46
CA GLY A 24 -13.23 -24.56 29.60
C GLY A 24 -13.04 -23.17 30.18
N PRO A 25 -13.59 -22.85 31.34
CA PRO A 25 -13.41 -21.59 32.02
C PRO A 25 -12.32 -21.67 33.09
N GLY A 26 -11.76 -20.51 33.41
CA GLY A 26 -10.93 -20.35 34.62
C GLY A 26 -9.72 -19.48 34.33
N SER A 27 -9.35 -18.54 35.07
CA SER A 27 -9.54 -18.20 36.46
C SER A 27 -8.93 -16.83 36.72
N ALA A 28 -9.58 -16.14 37.55
CA ALA A 28 -9.27 -14.92 38.29
C ALA A 28 -7.87 -14.86 38.95
N GLY A 29 -7.46 -13.63 39.23
CA GLY A 29 -6.41 -13.25 40.19
C GLY A 29 -5.59 -12.12 39.62
N GLY A 30 -5.67 -10.88 40.04
CA GLY A 30 -5.80 -10.36 41.37
C GLY A 30 -4.56 -9.57 41.75
N THR A 31 -4.81 -8.41 42.36
CA THR A 31 -3.91 -7.57 43.16
C THR A 31 -3.09 -6.52 42.40
N ASP A 32 -3.60 -5.24 42.42
CA ASP A 32 -3.41 -4.24 43.48
C ASP A 32 -1.94 -3.96 43.85
N ARG A 33 -1.46 -2.78 43.50
CA ARG A 33 -0.67 -1.94 44.42
C ARG A 33 -0.46 -0.53 43.87
N ALA A 34 -1.13 0.38 44.50
CA ALA A 34 -0.83 1.81 44.57
C ALA A 34 0.53 2.08 45.22
N ARG A 35 1.20 3.13 44.76
CA ARG A 35 2.11 4.06 45.47
C ARG A 35 2.32 5.20 44.49
N ASP A 36 1.77 6.35 44.62
CA ASP A 36 1.94 7.45 45.57
C ASP A 36 3.41 7.77 45.85
N GLU A 37 3.90 8.82 45.20
CA GLU A 37 4.89 9.73 45.79
C GLU A 37 4.88 11.08 45.03
N THR A 38 4.37 12.06 45.72
CA THR A 38 4.51 13.51 45.68
C THR A 38 5.98 13.92 45.63
N GLY A 39 6.31 14.85 44.76
CA GLY A 39 7.61 15.56 44.74
C GLY A 39 7.40 17.00 44.28
N ASP A 40 7.09 17.82 45.26
CA ASP A 40 7.08 19.28 45.23
C ASP A 40 8.50 19.81 45.07
N GLY A 41 8.71 20.84 44.28
CA GLY A 41 10.00 21.49 44.09
C GLY A 41 9.92 22.80 43.33
N ALA A 42 9.41 23.80 44.04
CA ALA A 42 9.57 25.21 43.65
C ALA A 42 11.05 25.60 43.72
N ASP A 43 11.56 26.34 42.79
CA ASP A 43 12.39 27.50 43.06
C ASP A 43 12.50 28.49 41.91
N SER A 44 12.54 29.69 42.35
CA SER A 44 12.50 31.02 41.83
C SER A 44 13.65 31.46 40.91
N GLY A 45 13.30 32.40 40.05
CA GLY A 45 14.12 33.61 39.88
C GLY A 45 14.97 33.68 38.62
N THR A 46 14.65 34.57 37.70
CA THR A 46 15.43 35.80 37.53
C THR A 46 14.98 36.56 36.31
N ASP A 47 14.59 37.78 36.55
CA ASP A 47 14.44 38.89 35.57
C ASP A 47 15.64 38.99 34.64
N GLY A 48 15.35 39.12 33.35
CA GLY A 48 16.30 39.47 32.30
C GLY A 48 15.57 40.16 31.16
N ARG A 49 15.16 41.38 31.41
CA ARG A 49 14.68 42.35 30.41
C ARG A 49 15.84 42.74 29.50
N VAL A 50 15.83 42.33 28.25
CA VAL A 50 16.60 42.92 27.20
C VAL A 50 15.68 43.26 26.02
N ASP A 51 15.46 44.55 25.93
CA ASP A 51 14.98 45.28 24.77
C ASP A 51 15.92 44.96 23.59
N GLY A 52 15.41 44.34 22.56
CA GLY A 52 16.15 44.03 21.34
C GLY A 52 15.18 43.95 20.17
N THR A 53 14.94 45.08 19.57
CA THR A 53 14.35 45.23 18.24
C THR A 53 15.09 44.30 17.26
N ALA A 54 14.57 43.10 17.07
CA ALA A 54 15.06 42.21 16.02
C ALA A 54 14.00 42.15 14.91
N GLN A 55 14.37 42.87 13.88
CA GLN A 55 13.88 42.84 12.51
C GLN A 55 13.63 41.38 12.11
N GLU A 56 12.38 41.01 11.85
CA GLU A 56 12.03 39.74 11.27
C GLU A 56 12.71 39.65 9.89
N PRO A 57 13.57 38.65 9.66
CA PRO A 57 13.93 38.33 8.31
C PRO A 57 12.69 37.70 7.68
N SER A 58 12.11 38.40 6.70
CA SER A 58 11.19 37.81 5.74
C SER A 58 11.84 36.56 5.20
N GLY A 59 11.46 35.44 5.76
CA GLY A 59 11.83 34.12 5.25
C GLY A 59 11.35 34.00 3.80
N PRO A 60 12.11 33.38 2.94
CA PRO A 60 11.67 33.14 1.58
C PRO A 60 10.34 32.39 1.63
N HIS A 61 9.34 33.01 1.01
CA HIS A 61 8.14 32.31 0.62
C HIS A 61 8.57 31.05 -0.12
N LEU A 62 8.52 29.92 0.55
CA LEU A 62 8.61 28.64 -0.11
C LEU A 62 7.34 28.52 -0.94
N ASP A 63 7.49 28.86 -2.20
CA ASP A 63 6.52 28.49 -3.22
C ASP A 63 6.21 27.00 -3.04
N ASN A 64 5.00 26.71 -2.61
CA ASN A 64 4.46 25.38 -2.40
C ASN A 64 4.13 24.70 -3.74
N GLY A 65 4.89 25.01 -4.79
CA GLY A 65 4.76 24.48 -6.14
C GLY A 65 5.61 23.22 -6.43
N GLY A 66 6.18 22.56 -5.42
CA GLY A 66 7.14 21.48 -5.65
C GLY A 66 6.97 20.23 -4.80
N THR A 67 5.79 19.96 -4.20
CA THR A 67 5.63 18.85 -3.25
C THR A 67 5.30 17.52 -3.93
N ASP A 68 4.88 17.53 -5.19
CA ASP A 68 4.43 16.32 -5.88
C ASP A 68 5.58 15.43 -6.38
N ASP A 69 6.75 15.98 -6.63
CA ASP A 69 7.90 15.23 -7.19
C ASP A 69 8.66 14.40 -6.14
N ARG A 70 8.29 14.50 -4.86
CA ARG A 70 8.93 13.79 -3.75
C ARG A 70 8.16 12.57 -3.27
N ILE A 71 6.94 12.38 -3.74
CA ILE A 71 6.12 11.24 -3.35
C ILE A 71 6.48 10.06 -4.25
N VAL A 72 7.20 9.10 -3.70
CA VAL A 72 7.56 7.87 -4.40
C VAL A 72 6.96 6.69 -3.64
N GLY A 73 5.98 6.07 -4.27
CA GLY A 73 5.42 4.80 -3.82
C GLY A 73 6.34 3.65 -4.20
N SER A 74 6.49 2.71 -3.28
CA SER A 74 7.19 1.44 -3.50
C SER A 74 6.28 0.29 -3.11
N ALA A 75 6.11 -0.65 -4.01
CA ALA A 75 5.32 -1.86 -3.80
C ALA A 75 6.11 -3.08 -4.25
N GLU A 76 5.98 -4.17 -3.51
CA GLU A 76 6.55 -5.47 -3.87
C GLU A 76 5.50 -6.55 -3.65
N TRP A 77 5.38 -7.43 -4.62
CA TRP A 77 4.58 -8.66 -4.55
C TRP A 77 5.51 -9.84 -4.69
N ASP A 78 5.61 -10.63 -3.65
CA ASP A 78 6.33 -11.90 -3.65
C ASP A 78 5.40 -12.98 -4.21
N LEU A 79 5.75 -13.53 -5.36
CA LEU A 79 4.94 -14.53 -6.06
C LEU A 79 5.13 -15.95 -5.54
N LEU A 80 6.13 -16.15 -4.68
CA LEU A 80 6.41 -17.45 -4.07
C LEU A 80 5.64 -17.62 -2.75
N THR A 81 5.45 -16.54 -2.02
CA THR A 81 4.84 -16.54 -0.68
C THR A 81 3.50 -15.82 -0.62
N ASP A 82 3.05 -15.23 -1.73
CA ASP A 82 1.90 -14.32 -1.80
C ASP A 82 2.04 -13.10 -0.87
N GLY A 83 3.28 -12.81 -0.44
CA GLY A 83 3.59 -11.65 0.40
C GLY A 83 3.47 -10.35 -0.37
N ILE A 84 2.90 -9.32 0.26
CA ILE A 84 2.76 -8.01 -0.35
C ILE A 84 3.28 -6.95 0.61
N GLN A 85 4.15 -6.07 0.12
CA GLN A 85 4.71 -4.97 0.88
C GLN A 85 4.51 -3.66 0.14
N TRP A 86 3.92 -2.67 0.83
CA TRP A 86 3.71 -1.33 0.33
C TRP A 86 4.23 -0.30 1.35
N ASN A 87 4.85 0.76 0.85
CA ASN A 87 5.11 1.91 1.70
C ASN A 87 3.85 2.81 1.81
N ALA A 88 3.89 3.79 2.71
CA ALA A 88 2.76 4.69 2.97
C ALA A 88 2.36 5.48 1.72
N GLU A 89 3.32 5.90 0.92
CA GLU A 89 3.12 6.66 -0.30
C GLU A 89 2.35 5.86 -1.36
N THR A 90 2.58 4.55 -1.43
CA THR A 90 1.82 3.66 -2.33
C THR A 90 0.33 3.65 -2.00
N TYR A 91 -0.03 3.58 -0.70
CA TYR A 91 -1.43 3.67 -0.30
C TYR A 91 -2.06 5.00 -0.70
N LEU A 92 -1.33 6.12 -0.55
CA LEU A 92 -1.79 7.44 -0.94
C LEU A 92 -1.99 7.54 -2.46
N LEU A 93 -1.01 7.08 -3.25
CA LEU A 93 -1.06 7.15 -4.71
C LEU A 93 -2.17 6.28 -5.29
N LEU A 94 -2.37 5.09 -4.76
CA LEU A 94 -3.41 4.15 -5.18
C LEU A 94 -4.78 4.44 -4.52
N GLY A 95 -4.87 5.43 -3.64
CA GLY A 95 -6.11 5.79 -2.96
C GLY A 95 -6.67 4.65 -2.11
N CYS A 96 -5.78 3.87 -1.48
CA CYS A 96 -6.14 2.74 -0.62
C CYS A 96 -6.02 3.14 0.86
N ASP A 97 -6.86 2.55 1.68
CA ASP A 97 -6.77 2.70 3.13
C ASP A 97 -5.75 1.67 3.67
N PRO A 98 -4.70 2.11 4.39
CA PRO A 98 -3.74 1.20 5.00
C PRO A 98 -4.36 0.17 5.95
N GLY A 99 -5.49 0.54 6.59
CA GLY A 99 -6.21 -0.37 7.49
C GLY A 99 -6.79 -1.61 6.82
N HIS A 100 -6.98 -1.58 5.49
CA HIS A 100 -7.44 -2.74 4.72
C HIS A 100 -6.30 -3.58 4.14
N GLY A 101 -5.06 -3.16 4.37
CA GLY A 101 -3.89 -3.83 3.81
C GLY A 101 -3.66 -3.56 2.32
N PRO A 102 -2.57 -4.09 1.76
CA PRO A 102 -2.22 -3.92 0.37
C PRO A 102 -3.10 -4.76 -0.56
N LEU A 103 -3.23 -4.34 -1.82
CA LEU A 103 -3.98 -5.08 -2.83
C LEU A 103 -3.08 -6.11 -3.52
N SER A 104 -3.65 -7.28 -3.77
CA SER A 104 -3.05 -8.27 -4.67
C SER A 104 -3.06 -7.79 -6.13
N LEU A 105 -2.20 -8.38 -6.95
CA LEU A 105 -2.04 -7.98 -8.36
C LEU A 105 -3.34 -8.09 -9.17
N ASP A 106 -4.14 -9.11 -8.89
CA ASP A 106 -5.42 -9.36 -9.55
C ASP A 106 -6.48 -8.30 -9.21
N ARG A 107 -6.34 -7.59 -8.08
CA ARG A 107 -7.25 -6.53 -7.64
C ARG A 107 -6.82 -5.12 -8.06
N LEU A 108 -5.61 -4.95 -8.55
CA LEU A 108 -5.16 -3.64 -9.06
C LEU A 108 -6.06 -3.08 -10.18
N PRO A 109 -6.58 -3.89 -11.14
CA PRO A 109 -7.48 -3.40 -12.18
C PRO A 109 -8.76 -2.76 -11.65
N ASP A 110 -9.19 -3.12 -10.43
CA ASP A 110 -10.40 -2.56 -9.80
C ASP A 110 -10.24 -1.08 -9.45
N ARG A 111 -8.99 -0.62 -9.32
CA ARG A 111 -8.67 0.78 -9.05
C ARG A 111 -8.55 1.64 -10.31
N LEU A 112 -8.59 1.04 -11.48
CA LEU A 112 -8.43 1.74 -12.74
C LEU A 112 -9.76 1.91 -13.47
N PRO A 113 -9.92 3.00 -14.24
CA PRO A 113 -10.94 3.08 -15.28
C PRO A 113 -10.76 1.94 -16.27
N GLU A 114 -11.85 1.49 -16.86
CA GLU A 114 -11.83 0.39 -17.83
C GLU A 114 -10.87 0.64 -18.99
N ALA A 115 -10.77 1.88 -19.44
CA ALA A 115 -9.90 2.29 -20.54
C ALA A 115 -8.40 2.09 -20.24
N ASP A 116 -7.98 2.09 -18.96
CA ASP A 116 -6.57 1.95 -18.56
C ASP A 116 -6.19 0.50 -18.23
N ARG A 117 -7.17 -0.39 -18.04
CA ARG A 117 -6.93 -1.81 -17.75
C ARG A 117 -6.08 -2.53 -18.82
N PRO A 118 -6.24 -2.25 -20.14
CA PRO A 118 -5.36 -2.85 -21.14
C PRO A 118 -3.89 -2.43 -20.98
N VAL A 119 -3.61 -1.20 -20.53
CA VAL A 119 -2.24 -0.72 -20.28
C VAL A 119 -1.63 -1.51 -19.12
N LEU A 120 -2.35 -1.61 -17.99
CA LEU A 120 -1.90 -2.41 -16.85
C LEU A 120 -1.67 -3.87 -17.25
N ARG A 121 -2.61 -4.47 -17.99
CA ARG A 121 -2.48 -5.87 -18.44
C ARG A 121 -1.22 -6.09 -19.27
N ARG A 122 -0.91 -5.18 -20.20
CA ARG A 122 0.32 -5.26 -20.99
C ARG A 122 1.56 -5.16 -20.10
N MET A 123 1.59 -4.21 -19.17
CA MET A 123 2.70 -4.07 -18.23
C MET A 123 2.90 -5.35 -17.41
N MET A 124 1.80 -5.93 -16.89
CA MET A 124 1.86 -7.19 -16.14
C MET A 124 2.35 -8.36 -17.00
N THR A 125 1.92 -8.44 -18.26
CA THR A 125 2.41 -9.47 -19.19
C THR A 125 3.90 -9.32 -19.46
N ASP A 126 4.37 -8.10 -19.73
CA ASP A 126 5.79 -7.85 -19.95
C ASP A 126 6.63 -8.23 -18.72
N ALA A 127 6.16 -7.84 -17.51
CA ALA A 127 6.89 -8.11 -16.29
C ALA A 127 6.82 -9.58 -15.86
N LEU A 128 5.62 -10.17 -15.79
CA LEU A 128 5.42 -11.48 -15.18
C LEU A 128 5.63 -12.65 -16.13
N VAL A 129 5.34 -12.46 -17.43
CA VAL A 129 5.46 -13.53 -18.43
C VAL A 129 6.80 -13.43 -19.19
N HIS A 130 7.21 -12.21 -19.51
CA HIS A 130 8.42 -12.00 -20.31
C HIS A 130 9.65 -11.65 -19.47
N GLY A 131 9.49 -11.44 -18.14
CA GLY A 131 10.57 -11.07 -17.24
C GLY A 131 11.25 -9.75 -17.63
N ARG A 132 10.48 -8.80 -18.19
CA ARG A 132 10.97 -7.51 -18.68
C ARG A 132 10.44 -6.37 -17.86
N PRO A 133 11.25 -5.36 -17.53
CA PRO A 133 10.74 -4.13 -16.95
C PRO A 133 9.68 -3.48 -17.86
N ALA A 134 8.64 -2.94 -17.23
CA ALA A 134 7.56 -2.27 -17.94
C ALA A 134 7.19 -0.98 -17.22
N ALA A 135 6.86 0.06 -17.99
CA ALA A 135 6.45 1.34 -17.45
C ALA A 135 5.21 1.87 -18.17
N GLY A 136 4.43 2.69 -17.48
CA GLY A 136 3.25 3.32 -18.04
C GLY A 136 2.63 4.33 -17.08
N THR A 137 1.71 5.13 -17.61
CA THR A 137 0.90 6.05 -16.82
C THR A 137 -0.51 5.48 -16.69
N LEU A 138 -1.01 5.42 -15.47
CA LEU A 138 -2.32 4.87 -15.13
C LEU A 138 -3.13 5.92 -14.36
N ARG A 139 -4.41 6.00 -14.64
CA ARG A 139 -5.34 6.81 -13.85
C ARG A 139 -5.89 5.95 -12.72
N ILE A 140 -5.68 6.40 -11.51
CA ILE A 140 -6.17 5.71 -10.31
C ILE A 140 -7.45 6.37 -9.83
N ARG A 141 -8.50 5.56 -9.67
CA ARG A 141 -9.79 6.02 -9.15
C ARG A 141 -9.72 6.15 -7.62
N ARG A 142 -9.89 7.35 -7.14
CA ARG A 142 -9.97 7.65 -5.71
C ARG A 142 -11.35 7.38 -5.14
N THR A 143 -11.44 7.32 -3.84
CA THR A 143 -12.70 7.15 -3.10
C THR A 143 -13.67 8.32 -3.29
N ASP A 144 -13.16 9.53 -3.60
CA ASP A 144 -13.95 10.72 -3.90
C ASP A 144 -14.47 10.77 -5.35
N GLY A 145 -14.24 9.71 -6.15
CA GLY A 145 -14.62 9.62 -7.56
C GLY A 145 -13.69 10.32 -8.54
N ARG A 146 -12.69 11.06 -8.06
CA ARG A 146 -11.67 11.69 -8.90
C ARG A 146 -10.64 10.66 -9.36
N HIS A 147 -9.87 11.03 -10.38
CA HIS A 147 -8.76 10.23 -10.86
C HIS A 147 -7.45 10.98 -10.63
N ASN A 148 -6.46 10.26 -10.11
CA ASN A 148 -5.08 10.70 -10.09
C ASN A 148 -4.31 9.97 -11.18
N SER A 149 -3.51 10.70 -11.95
CA SER A 149 -2.56 10.08 -12.88
C SER A 149 -1.29 9.72 -12.13
N VAL A 150 -0.87 8.47 -12.27
CA VAL A 150 0.31 7.92 -11.61
C VAL A 150 1.19 7.27 -12.65
N GLU A 151 2.46 7.63 -12.68
CA GLU A 151 3.47 6.92 -13.43
C GLU A 151 3.92 5.71 -12.65
N CYS A 152 3.92 4.56 -13.30
CA CYS A 152 4.30 3.28 -12.71
C CYS A 152 5.45 2.67 -13.50
N ALA A 153 6.46 2.15 -12.80
CA ALA A 153 7.53 1.36 -13.36
C ALA A 153 7.60 0.03 -12.60
N GLY A 154 7.33 -1.06 -13.29
CA GLY A 154 7.39 -2.43 -12.76
C GLY A 154 8.68 -3.12 -13.17
N GLU A 155 9.38 -3.71 -12.22
CA GLU A 155 10.60 -4.47 -12.41
C GLU A 155 10.42 -5.88 -11.85
N PRO A 156 10.51 -6.92 -12.70
CA PRO A 156 10.46 -8.29 -12.23
C PRO A 156 11.79 -8.69 -11.57
N VAL A 157 11.71 -9.43 -10.47
CA VAL A 157 12.86 -10.09 -9.87
C VAL A 157 12.88 -11.51 -10.34
N LEU A 158 14.01 -11.92 -10.91
CA LEU A 158 14.18 -13.27 -11.47
C LEU A 158 14.92 -14.15 -10.47
N GLY A 159 14.42 -15.37 -10.32
CA GLY A 159 15.11 -16.45 -9.62
C GLY A 159 16.32 -16.97 -10.41
N ALA A 160 17.07 -17.87 -9.80
CA ALA A 160 18.26 -18.46 -10.41
C ALA A 160 17.95 -19.29 -11.70
N ASP A 161 16.73 -19.75 -11.82
CA ASP A 161 16.21 -20.50 -12.98
C ASP A 161 15.59 -19.60 -14.06
N GLY A 162 15.60 -18.27 -13.85
CA GLY A 162 15.01 -17.29 -14.77
C GLY A 162 13.51 -17.09 -14.62
N THR A 163 12.86 -17.75 -13.65
CA THR A 163 11.45 -17.50 -13.34
C THR A 163 11.29 -16.20 -12.57
N VAL A 164 10.15 -15.52 -12.73
CA VAL A 164 9.84 -14.32 -11.96
C VAL A 164 9.40 -14.72 -10.55
N THR A 165 10.14 -14.30 -9.55
CA THR A 165 9.89 -14.61 -8.12
C THR A 165 9.19 -13.49 -7.37
N SER A 166 9.42 -12.24 -7.78
CA SER A 166 8.65 -11.11 -7.27
C SER A 166 8.51 -10.01 -8.32
N LEU A 167 7.56 -9.12 -8.09
CA LEU A 167 7.38 -7.90 -8.87
C LEU A 167 7.56 -6.70 -7.96
N ARG A 168 8.50 -5.84 -8.29
CA ARG A 168 8.67 -4.53 -7.68
C ARG A 168 8.05 -3.46 -8.55
N MET A 169 7.38 -2.51 -7.93
CA MET A 169 6.78 -1.38 -8.65
C MET A 169 7.11 -0.08 -7.93
N LEU A 170 7.60 0.88 -8.68
CA LEU A 170 7.74 2.26 -8.26
C LEU A 170 6.60 3.08 -8.86
N LEU A 171 6.05 3.96 -8.04
CA LEU A 171 4.94 4.83 -8.40
C LEU A 171 5.30 6.26 -8.06
N ARG A 172 4.92 7.20 -8.92
CA ARG A 172 5.01 8.63 -8.64
C ARG A 172 3.83 9.37 -9.26
N PRO A 173 3.46 10.54 -8.74
CA PRO A 173 2.48 11.38 -9.40
C PRO A 173 2.93 11.65 -10.85
N ALA A 174 2.01 11.52 -11.80
CA ALA A 174 2.32 11.96 -13.15
C ALA A 174 2.27 13.50 -13.20
N PRO A 175 3.15 14.13 -13.98
CA PRO A 175 3.09 15.58 -14.17
C PRO A 175 1.71 15.98 -14.73
N PRO A 176 1.21 17.18 -14.39
CA PRO A 176 -0.03 17.67 -14.96
C PRO A 176 0.13 17.82 -16.48
N ALA A 177 -0.91 17.39 -17.19
CA ALA A 177 -0.96 17.48 -18.65
C ALA A 177 -1.17 18.94 -19.12
#